data_415dde4dc8ca40fb935830a00ebd4f1d
#
_entry.id   415dde4dc8ca40fb935830a00ebd4f1d
#
_cell.length_a   1.000
_cell.length_b   1.000
_cell.length_c   1.000
_cell.angle_alpha   90.00
_cell.angle_beta   90.00
_cell.angle_gamma   90.00
#
_symmetry.space_group_name_H-M   'P 1'
#
loop_
_entity.id
_entity.type
_entity.pdbx_description
1 polymer ?
#
loop_
_entity_poly.entity_id
_entity_poly.type
_entity_poly.pdbx_seq_one_letter_code
_entity_poly.pdbx_strand_id
1 'polypeptide(L)'
;VTQIASPLTHARYLNRHRGNYGPAIAAGGDVEFPKVTTPLEGYFRCGDSTTAGIGVPAVASSGAQCANALLSVFAQLDLNAKIKM
;
A
#
# COMPACT_ATOMS: atom_id res chain seq x y z
N VAL A 1 -11.91 22.27 -14.71
CA VAL A 1 -10.95 21.47 -15.49
C VAL A 1 -11.36 20.00 -15.47
N THR A 2 -11.49 19.43 -16.65
CA THR A 2 -11.82 18.01 -16.78
C THR A 2 -10.57 17.22 -17.14
N GLN A 3 -10.30 16.17 -16.35
CA GLN A 3 -9.20 15.25 -16.64
C GLN A 3 -9.77 13.87 -16.92
N ILE A 4 -9.30 13.28 -18.03
CA ILE A 4 -9.72 11.94 -18.44
C ILE A 4 -8.50 11.04 -18.46
N ALA A 5 -8.61 9.89 -17.82
CA ALA A 5 -7.56 8.88 -17.82
C ALA A 5 -8.10 7.56 -18.38
N SER A 6 -7.23 6.84 -19.05
CA SER A 6 -7.49 5.50 -19.58
C SER A 6 -6.40 4.55 -19.07
N PRO A 7 -6.54 3.23 -19.30
CA PRO A 7 -5.44 2.31 -18.96
C PRO A 7 -4.11 2.71 -19.61
N LEU A 8 -4.14 3.29 -20.79
CA LEU A 8 -2.92 3.77 -21.45
C LEU A 8 -2.27 4.90 -20.67
N THR A 9 -3.06 5.79 -20.05
CA THR A 9 -2.55 6.86 -19.20
C THR A 9 -1.78 6.28 -18.00
N HIS A 10 -2.35 5.28 -17.34
CA HIS A 10 -1.71 4.62 -16.19
C HIS A 10 -0.43 3.88 -16.61
N ALA A 11 -0.43 3.23 -17.78
CA ALA A 11 0.76 2.57 -18.28
C ALA A 11 1.88 3.59 -18.53
N ARG A 12 1.53 4.75 -19.13
CA ARG A 12 2.51 5.77 -19.51
C ARG A 12 3.11 6.51 -18.32
N TYR A 13 2.26 6.97 -17.40
CA TYR A 13 2.71 7.87 -16.33
C TYR A 13 3.03 7.15 -15.03
N LEU A 14 2.46 5.98 -14.80
CA LEU A 14 2.63 5.23 -13.57
C LEU A 14 3.35 3.90 -13.77
N ASN A 15 3.78 3.60 -14.99
CA ASN A 15 4.45 2.34 -15.35
C ASN A 15 3.64 1.10 -14.97
N ARG A 16 2.31 1.22 -15.02
CA ARG A 16 1.42 0.09 -14.74
C ARG A 16 1.32 -0.80 -15.97
N HIS A 17 1.59 -2.08 -15.80
CA HIS A 17 1.46 -3.04 -16.88
C HIS A 17 -0.01 -3.06 -17.36
N ARG A 18 -0.23 -2.67 -18.63
CA ARG A 18 -1.56 -2.55 -19.24
C ARG A 18 -2.52 -1.65 -18.46
N GLY A 19 -1.98 -0.75 -17.64
CA GLY A 19 -2.80 0.21 -16.89
C GLY A 19 -3.53 -0.36 -15.69
N ASN A 20 -3.12 -1.53 -15.18
CA ASN A 20 -3.76 -2.20 -14.07
C ASN A 20 -3.56 -1.46 -12.75
N TYR A 21 -4.47 -1.72 -11.81
CA TYR A 21 -4.35 -1.30 -10.41
C TYR A 21 -3.90 -2.49 -9.57
N GLY A 22 -2.80 -2.31 -8.84
CA GLY A 22 -2.30 -3.33 -7.94
C GLY A 22 -1.77 -4.58 -8.65
N PRO A 23 -1.52 -5.64 -7.90
CA PRO A 23 -1.03 -6.89 -8.46
C PRO A 23 -2.13 -7.69 -9.14
N ALA A 24 -1.74 -8.52 -10.11
CA ALA A 24 -2.68 -9.41 -10.80
C ALA A 24 -2.94 -10.62 -9.90
N ILE A 25 -4.13 -10.67 -9.30
CA ILE A 25 -4.57 -11.76 -8.45
C ILE A 25 -5.82 -12.38 -9.04
N ALA A 26 -5.81 -13.69 -9.25
CA ALA A 26 -6.96 -14.39 -9.79
C ALA A 26 -8.11 -14.42 -8.78
N ALA A 27 -9.33 -14.18 -9.27
CA ALA A 27 -10.52 -14.25 -8.44
C ALA A 27 -10.70 -15.68 -7.91
N GLY A 28 -10.97 -15.81 -6.60
CA GLY A 28 -11.19 -17.10 -5.96
C GLY A 28 -9.91 -17.87 -5.67
N GLY A 29 -8.74 -17.29 -5.91
CA GLY A 29 -7.46 -17.89 -5.56
C GLY A 29 -7.12 -17.70 -4.08
N ASP A 30 -6.25 -18.55 -3.57
CA ASP A 30 -5.76 -18.47 -2.19
C ASP A 30 -4.64 -17.45 -2.01
N VAL A 31 -4.35 -16.67 -3.06
CA VAL A 31 -3.27 -15.69 -3.05
C VAL A 31 -3.76 -14.39 -2.46
N GLU A 32 -3.12 -13.94 -1.40
CA GLU A 32 -3.39 -12.65 -0.79
C GLU A 32 -2.43 -11.59 -1.32
N PHE A 33 -2.79 -10.31 -1.12
CA PHE A 33 -1.87 -9.22 -1.41
C PHE A 33 -0.63 -9.33 -0.52
N PRO A 34 0.55 -8.98 -1.04
CA PRO A 34 1.77 -9.02 -0.24
C PRO A 34 1.66 -8.15 1.02
N LYS A 35 2.29 -8.58 2.09
CA LYS A 35 2.33 -7.81 3.35
C LYS A 35 3.34 -6.67 3.25
N VAL A 36 3.25 -5.73 4.19
CA VAL A 36 4.18 -4.60 4.25
C VAL A 36 5.61 -5.04 4.58
N THR A 37 5.77 -6.14 5.29
CA THR A 37 7.08 -6.72 5.56
C THR A 37 7.57 -7.55 4.38
N THR A 38 8.88 -7.63 4.21
CA THR A 38 9.50 -8.42 3.14
C THR A 38 10.50 -9.41 3.73
N PRO A 39 10.90 -10.46 2.98
CA PRO A 39 11.97 -11.36 3.42
C PRO A 39 13.30 -10.66 3.65
N LEU A 40 13.51 -9.49 3.04
CA LEU A 40 14.74 -8.72 3.22
C LEU A 40 14.60 -7.86 4.47
N GLU A 41 15.47 -8.07 5.45
CA GLU A 41 15.45 -7.32 6.69
C GLU A 41 15.66 -5.83 6.44
N GLY A 42 14.84 -5.00 7.08
CA GLY A 42 14.91 -3.55 6.94
C GLY A 42 14.26 -2.99 5.68
N TYR A 43 13.68 -3.84 4.84
CA TYR A 43 12.98 -3.42 3.62
C TYR A 43 11.48 -3.58 3.80
N PHE A 44 10.74 -2.48 3.64
CA PHE A 44 9.28 -2.45 3.81
C PHE A 44 8.63 -1.90 2.55
N ARG A 45 7.35 -2.21 2.39
CA ARG A 45 6.57 -1.74 1.24
C ARG A 45 5.17 -1.35 1.67
N CYS A 46 4.58 -0.39 0.96
CA CYS A 46 3.19 0.01 1.16
C CYS A 46 2.66 0.53 -0.18
N GLY A 47 1.34 0.69 -0.26
CA GLY A 47 0.68 1.17 -1.46
C GLY A 47 -0.38 0.19 -1.94
N ASP A 48 -0.85 0.40 -3.18
CA ASP A 48 -1.94 -0.39 -3.73
C ASP A 48 -1.56 -1.83 -4.11
N SER A 49 -0.27 -2.14 -4.09
CA SER A 49 0.21 -3.51 -4.38
C SER A 49 0.49 -4.31 -3.11
N THR A 50 0.10 -3.80 -1.94
CA THR A 50 0.23 -4.49 -0.66
C THR A 50 -1.13 -4.63 0.01
N THR A 51 -1.20 -5.39 1.11
CA THR A 51 -2.40 -5.44 1.96
C THR A 51 -2.67 -4.04 2.50
N ALA A 52 -3.82 -3.48 2.39
CA ALA A 52 -5.16 -3.99 2.16
C ALA A 52 -5.69 -3.85 0.74
N GLY A 53 -4.86 -3.53 -0.26
CA GLY A 53 -5.29 -3.55 -1.63
C GLY A 53 -5.40 -2.18 -2.28
N ILE A 54 -6.39 -2.03 -3.15
CA ILE A 54 -6.57 -0.88 -4.04
C ILE A 54 -7.54 0.13 -3.43
N GLY A 55 -7.34 1.41 -3.75
CA GLY A 55 -8.21 2.49 -3.33
C GLY A 55 -7.60 3.34 -2.22
N VAL A 56 -8.06 4.57 -2.08
CA VAL A 56 -7.49 5.54 -1.13
C VAL A 56 -7.52 5.03 0.32
N PRO A 57 -8.65 4.51 0.84
CA PRO A 57 -8.63 3.98 2.21
C PRO A 57 -7.67 2.81 2.38
N ALA A 58 -7.59 1.93 1.39
CA ALA A 58 -6.71 0.76 1.46
C ALA A 58 -5.24 1.15 1.43
N VAL A 59 -4.85 2.08 0.55
CA VAL A 59 -3.45 2.51 0.48
C VAL A 59 -3.04 3.32 1.70
N ALA A 60 -3.95 4.11 2.27
CA ALA A 60 -3.70 4.81 3.53
C ALA A 60 -3.49 3.81 4.67
N SER A 61 -4.31 2.75 4.71
CA SER A 61 -4.16 1.67 5.68
C SER A 61 -2.81 0.96 5.53
N SER A 62 -2.37 0.71 4.30
CA SER A 62 -1.07 0.06 4.06
C SER A 62 0.08 0.93 4.56
N GLY A 63 -0.01 2.24 4.39
CA GLY A 63 0.98 3.17 4.95
C GLY A 63 1.03 3.11 6.47
N ALA A 64 -0.13 3.07 7.13
CA ALA A 64 -0.20 2.93 8.57
C ALA A 64 0.38 1.60 9.05
N GLN A 65 0.09 0.51 8.34
CA GLN A 65 0.66 -0.81 8.66
C GLN A 65 2.18 -0.81 8.51
N CYS A 66 2.69 -0.15 7.48
CA CYS A 66 4.13 -0.02 7.26
C CYS A 66 4.79 0.75 8.40
N ALA A 67 4.22 1.87 8.82
CA ALA A 67 4.72 2.66 9.93
C ALA A 67 4.69 1.86 11.24
N ASN A 68 3.62 1.10 11.48
CA ASN A 68 3.50 0.26 12.66
C ASN A 68 4.55 -0.87 12.67
N ALA A 69 4.88 -1.40 11.52
CA ALA A 69 5.91 -2.44 11.41
C ALA A 69 7.31 -1.90 11.73
N LEU A 70 7.54 -0.61 11.46
CA LEU A 70 8.83 0.04 11.73
C LEU A 70 8.99 0.44 13.21
N LEU A 71 7.88 0.66 13.93
CA LEU A 71 7.91 1.17 15.28
C LEU A 71 7.78 0.03 16.30
N SER A 72 8.56 0.13 17.38
CA SER A 72 8.33 -0.72 18.55
C SER A 72 7.04 -0.29 19.25
N VAL A 73 6.50 -1.16 20.13
CA VAL A 73 5.28 -0.86 20.88
C VAL A 73 5.45 0.43 21.68
N PHE A 74 6.59 0.59 22.34
CA PHE A 74 6.86 1.78 23.18
C PHE A 74 6.99 3.04 22.33
N ALA A 75 7.67 2.97 21.19
CA ALA A 75 7.80 4.11 20.30
C ALA A 75 6.44 4.52 19.73
N GLN A 76 5.58 3.55 19.44
CA GLN A 76 4.23 3.81 18.92
C GLN A 76 3.34 4.48 19.98
N LEU A 77 3.41 4.03 21.22
CA LEU A 77 2.67 4.65 22.33
C LEU A 77 3.13 6.08 22.57
N ASP A 78 4.43 6.33 22.51
CA ASP A 78 4.99 7.67 22.66
C ASP A 78 4.52 8.60 21.54
N LEU A 79 4.55 8.10 20.30
CA LEU A 79 4.07 8.85 19.15
C LEU A 79 2.57 9.19 19.27
N ASN A 80 1.75 8.22 19.68
CA ASN A 80 0.32 8.43 19.86
C ASN A 80 0.04 9.48 20.94
N ALA A 81 0.83 9.49 22.02
CA ALA A 81 0.71 10.49 23.07
C ALA A 81 1.04 11.89 22.54
N LYS A 82 2.02 12.02 21.66
CA LYS A 82 2.39 13.30 21.04
C LYS A 82 1.36 13.81 20.06
N ILE A 83 0.71 12.92 19.31
CA ILE A 83 -0.32 13.28 18.33
C ILE A 83 -1.63 13.64 19.04
N LYS A 84 -1.89 13.03 20.17
CA LYS A 84 -3.11 13.23 20.92
C LYS A 84 -3.10 14.61 21.60
N MET A 85 -3.89 15.49 21.08
CA MET A 85 -4.07 16.83 21.68
C MET A 85 -5.35 16.89 22.49
#